data_911c54a1ea42e0fd1dfc831b20f5defa
#
_entry.id   911c54a1ea42e0fd1dfc831b20f5defa
#
_cell.length_a   1.000
_cell.length_b   1.000
_cell.length_c   1.000
_cell.angle_alpha   90.00
_cell.angle_beta   90.00
_cell.angle_gamma   90.00
#
_symmetry.space_group_name_H-M   'P 1'
#
loop_
_entity.id
_entity.type
_entity.pdbx_description
1 polymer ?
#
loop_
_entity_poly.entity_id
_entity_poly.type
_entity_poly.pdbx_seq_one_letter_code
_entity_poly.pdbx_strand_id
1 'polypeptide(L)'
;MSMNADRTGRRRSPALAAIVIAATACLVFTGCAPGTSPSPDSASTSSPGSTASASARPASCDSSADGPAFAVVGDSITHAESPDFAAGEIDPVSWVTYVCEEGFAFAGGWAEWGATTAAMAESVTPVDAETLVLLAGTNDYALAVPFAETTANLDRIVQTVGIADVVVVSVPPMAAYPEGALELNQCLEELASARGWRFVDASAGLRDADGRYQDGMTSDGIHPSEEGSRVLGEAIAEALRDG
;
A
#
# COMPACT_ATOMS: atom_id res chain seq x y z
N MET A 1 -59.14 29.15 -30.86
CA MET A 1 -58.10 30.16 -31.02
C MET A 1 -56.88 29.54 -30.34
N SER A 2 -56.07 28.79 -31.11
CA SER A 2 -54.92 29.21 -31.93
C SER A 2 -53.80 29.76 -31.03
N MET A 3 -52.68 29.11 -30.84
CA MET A 3 -51.59 29.05 -31.79
C MET A 3 -50.43 28.13 -31.28
N ASN A 4 -49.94 27.35 -32.18
CA ASN A 4 -48.66 26.60 -32.16
C ASN A 4 -47.44 27.47 -31.87
N ALA A 5 -46.42 26.89 -31.23
CA ALA A 5 -45.02 27.18 -31.53
C ALA A 5 -44.14 25.95 -31.24
N ASP A 6 -43.81 25.31 -32.31
CA ASP A 6 -42.71 24.35 -32.54
C ASP A 6 -41.36 25.00 -32.24
N ARG A 7 -40.48 24.32 -31.44
CA ARG A 7 -39.03 24.61 -31.39
C ARG A 7 -38.24 23.32 -31.37
N THR A 8 -37.87 22.91 -32.57
CA THR A 8 -36.79 21.95 -32.84
C THR A 8 -35.45 22.41 -32.28
N GLY A 9 -34.99 21.76 -31.21
CA GLY A 9 -33.65 21.92 -30.63
C GLY A 9 -32.72 20.83 -31.15
N ARG A 10 -31.83 21.16 -32.05
CA ARG A 10 -30.75 20.33 -32.61
C ARG A 10 -29.87 19.77 -31.49
N ARG A 11 -29.78 18.46 -31.40
CA ARG A 11 -28.76 17.74 -30.66
C ARG A 11 -27.40 17.88 -31.36
N ARG A 12 -26.41 18.49 -30.71
CA ARG A 12 -25.01 18.47 -31.13
C ARG A 12 -24.33 17.28 -30.46
N SER A 13 -23.86 16.35 -31.27
CA SER A 13 -22.95 15.28 -30.86
C SER A 13 -21.56 15.85 -30.59
N PRO A 14 -20.87 15.45 -29.50
CA PRO A 14 -19.45 15.73 -29.37
C PRO A 14 -18.62 14.71 -30.17
N ALA A 15 -17.66 15.24 -30.93
CA ALA A 15 -16.71 14.50 -31.73
C ALA A 15 -15.76 13.70 -30.86
N LEU A 16 -15.56 12.42 -31.21
CA LEU A 16 -14.49 11.59 -30.71
C LEU A 16 -13.14 12.14 -31.23
N ALA A 17 -12.27 12.54 -30.32
CA ALA A 17 -10.87 12.78 -30.62
C ALA A 17 -10.10 11.45 -30.49
N ALA A 18 -9.63 10.94 -31.63
CA ALA A 18 -8.75 9.78 -31.69
C ALA A 18 -7.31 10.22 -31.32
N ILE A 19 -6.75 9.64 -30.26
CA ILE A 19 -5.34 9.82 -29.91
C ILE A 19 -4.53 8.75 -30.65
N VAL A 20 -3.68 9.21 -31.57
CA VAL A 20 -2.71 8.38 -32.31
C VAL A 20 -1.47 8.20 -31.43
N ILE A 21 -1.19 6.97 -31.00
CA ILE A 21 0.05 6.60 -30.32
C ILE A 21 1.10 6.28 -31.40
N ALA A 22 2.14 7.12 -31.49
CA ALA A 22 3.29 6.87 -32.33
C ALA A 22 4.28 5.95 -31.59
N ALA A 23 4.47 4.75 -32.11
CA ALA A 23 5.50 3.82 -31.66
C ALA A 23 6.86 4.23 -32.27
N THR A 24 7.82 4.60 -31.43
CA THR A 24 9.20 4.86 -31.86
C THR A 24 10.05 3.60 -31.60
N ALA A 25 10.51 2.98 -32.68
CA ALA A 25 11.42 1.86 -32.66
C ALA A 25 12.85 2.34 -32.34
N CYS A 26 13.50 1.77 -31.33
CA CYS A 26 14.94 1.94 -31.09
C CYS A 26 15.73 0.78 -31.69
N LEU A 27 16.67 1.15 -32.52
CA LEU A 27 17.64 0.28 -33.21
C LEU A 27 18.66 -0.31 -32.26
N VAL A 28 18.90 -1.60 -32.47
CA VAL A 28 19.96 -2.41 -31.83
C VAL A 28 21.29 -2.10 -32.50
N PHE A 29 22.31 -1.78 -31.74
CA PHE A 29 23.71 -1.85 -32.20
C PHE A 29 24.43 -3.01 -31.52
N THR A 30 24.77 -3.98 -32.35
CA THR A 30 25.67 -5.09 -32.06
C THR A 30 27.12 -4.65 -32.28
N GLY A 31 27.98 -4.84 -31.31
CA GLY A 31 29.42 -4.66 -31.47
C GLY A 31 30.17 -5.73 -30.70
N CYS A 32 30.67 -6.74 -31.44
CA CYS A 32 31.64 -7.72 -30.97
C CYS A 32 33.04 -7.21 -31.18
N ALA A 33 33.96 -7.48 -30.26
CA ALA A 33 35.29 -8.02 -30.56
C ALA A 33 36.13 -8.27 -29.28
N PRO A 34 37.09 -9.23 -29.33
CA PRO A 34 37.64 -9.91 -28.15
C PRO A 34 39.06 -9.43 -27.79
N GLY A 35 39.48 -9.69 -26.56
CA GLY A 35 40.83 -9.38 -26.09
C GLY A 35 41.22 -10.12 -24.82
N THR A 36 41.78 -11.29 -24.97
CA THR A 36 42.90 -11.97 -24.23
C THR A 36 43.24 -11.53 -22.81
N SER A 37 43.26 -12.57 -21.94
CA SER A 37 43.92 -12.65 -20.62
C SER A 37 45.45 -12.42 -20.70
N PRO A 38 46.12 -12.10 -19.56
CA PRO A 38 46.61 -13.17 -18.68
C PRO A 38 46.50 -12.88 -17.17
N SER A 39 46.40 -13.96 -16.38
CA SER A 39 46.74 -13.98 -14.97
C SER A 39 48.27 -13.88 -14.76
N PRO A 40 48.73 -13.39 -13.58
CA PRO A 40 49.30 -14.34 -12.64
C PRO A 40 49.00 -14.08 -11.13
N ASP A 41 48.88 -15.21 -10.45
CA ASP A 41 49.37 -15.57 -9.10
C ASP A 41 49.38 -14.62 -7.90
N SER A 42 48.71 -15.15 -6.86
CA SER A 42 49.13 -15.31 -5.47
C SER A 42 49.46 -14.09 -4.62
N ALA A 43 48.61 -13.86 -3.64
CA ALA A 43 49.04 -13.80 -2.23
C ALA A 43 47.82 -13.88 -1.31
N SER A 44 47.71 -14.96 -0.58
CA SER A 44 46.84 -15.11 0.61
C SER A 44 47.28 -14.12 1.68
N THR A 45 46.37 -13.22 2.08
CA THR A 45 46.49 -12.55 3.35
C THR A 45 45.15 -12.73 4.07
N SER A 46 45.16 -13.65 5.01
CA SER A 46 44.07 -13.86 5.98
C SER A 46 43.98 -12.65 6.90
N SER A 47 42.92 -11.88 6.76
CA SER A 47 42.46 -10.94 7.78
C SER A 47 41.41 -11.64 8.64
N PRO A 48 41.43 -11.42 9.98
CA PRO A 48 40.52 -12.08 10.88
C PRO A 48 39.11 -11.51 10.67
N GLY A 49 38.16 -12.44 10.49
CA GLY A 49 36.76 -12.14 10.29
C GLY A 49 36.21 -11.30 11.45
N SER A 50 35.72 -10.13 11.09
CA SER A 50 34.70 -9.47 11.87
C SER A 50 33.42 -10.28 11.66
N THR A 51 33.11 -11.11 12.63
CA THR A 51 31.76 -11.68 12.76
C THR A 51 30.82 -10.54 13.07
N ALA A 52 30.29 -9.88 12.04
CA ALA A 52 29.05 -9.20 12.19
C ALA A 52 28.04 -10.28 12.59
N SER A 53 27.65 -10.25 13.85
CA SER A 53 26.48 -10.98 14.33
C SER A 53 25.32 -10.45 13.49
N ALA A 54 24.95 -11.18 12.45
CA ALA A 54 23.67 -10.99 11.84
C ALA A 54 22.66 -11.24 12.95
N SER A 55 22.08 -10.18 13.46
CA SER A 55 20.91 -10.26 14.34
C SER A 55 19.92 -11.11 13.55
N ALA A 56 19.66 -12.31 14.05
CA ALA A 56 18.65 -13.16 13.44
C ALA A 56 17.35 -12.36 13.51
N ARG A 57 16.84 -11.98 12.35
CA ARG A 57 15.52 -11.37 12.19
C ARG A 57 14.54 -12.36 12.80
N PRO A 58 13.67 -11.96 13.73
CA PRO A 58 12.70 -12.87 14.28
C PRO A 58 11.82 -13.39 13.16
N ALA A 59 11.48 -14.66 13.25
CA ALA A 59 10.70 -15.37 12.30
C ALA A 59 9.30 -14.76 12.18
N SER A 60 8.83 -14.69 10.93
CA SER A 60 7.42 -14.72 10.49
C SER A 60 6.40 -14.17 11.50
N CYS A 61 5.56 -13.28 10.99
CA CYS A 61 4.25 -13.00 11.58
C CYS A 61 3.53 -14.35 11.82
N ASP A 62 3.66 -14.93 13.00
CA ASP A 62 3.08 -16.23 13.30
C ASP A 62 1.72 -16.00 13.97
N SER A 63 0.67 -16.55 13.37
CA SER A 63 -0.68 -16.57 13.97
C SER A 63 -0.76 -17.32 15.28
N SER A 64 0.34 -17.99 15.69
CA SER A 64 0.49 -18.64 17.00
C SER A 64 1.13 -17.73 18.07
N ALA A 65 1.46 -16.47 17.76
CA ALA A 65 1.93 -15.52 18.76
C ALA A 65 0.84 -15.29 19.82
N ASP A 66 1.25 -15.21 21.11
CA ASP A 66 0.34 -15.02 22.25
C ASP A 66 -0.22 -13.57 22.37
N GLY A 67 -0.03 -12.73 21.35
CA GLY A 67 -0.46 -11.33 21.35
C GLY A 67 -1.88 -11.10 20.84
N PRO A 68 -2.43 -9.86 20.99
CA PRO A 68 -3.70 -9.49 20.39
C PRO A 68 -3.71 -9.74 18.90
N ALA A 69 -4.78 -10.37 18.40
CA ALA A 69 -4.89 -10.77 17.01
C ALA A 69 -5.39 -9.62 16.13
N PHE A 70 -4.74 -9.40 14.99
CA PHE A 70 -5.20 -8.42 14.02
C PHE A 70 -5.29 -9.02 12.61
N ALA A 71 -6.29 -8.56 11.87
CA ALA A 71 -6.46 -8.85 10.45
C ALA A 71 -6.14 -7.59 9.62
N VAL A 72 -5.74 -7.79 8.36
CA VAL A 72 -5.32 -6.69 7.50
C VAL A 72 -5.99 -6.76 6.13
N VAL A 73 -6.43 -5.62 5.61
CA VAL A 73 -6.80 -5.48 4.20
C VAL A 73 -6.08 -4.28 3.61
N GLY A 74 -5.40 -4.50 2.46
CA GLY A 74 -4.59 -3.48 1.84
C GLY A 74 -4.21 -3.73 0.39
N ASP A 75 -3.34 -2.86 -0.11
CA ASP A 75 -2.78 -2.91 -1.47
C ASP A 75 -1.29 -3.30 -1.46
N SER A 76 -0.54 -2.86 -2.47
CA SER A 76 0.91 -3.11 -2.59
C SER A 76 1.73 -2.59 -1.42
N ILE A 77 1.28 -1.51 -0.74
CA ILE A 77 1.95 -0.94 0.44
C ILE A 77 1.93 -1.94 1.61
N THR A 78 0.85 -2.71 1.70
CA THR A 78 0.67 -3.78 2.70
C THR A 78 1.30 -5.09 2.25
N HIS A 79 1.07 -5.49 1.00
CA HIS A 79 1.55 -6.75 0.44
C HIS A 79 3.09 -6.80 0.41
N ALA A 80 3.74 -5.69 0.05
CA ALA A 80 5.17 -5.65 -0.27
C ALA A 80 5.52 -6.75 -1.29
N GLU A 81 6.51 -7.61 -1.03
CA GLU A 81 6.86 -8.76 -1.87
C GLU A 81 6.48 -10.10 -1.19
N SER A 82 5.38 -10.12 -0.42
CA SER A 82 4.95 -11.29 0.34
C SER A 82 4.70 -12.49 -0.58
N PRO A 83 5.31 -13.66 -0.31
CA PRO A 83 5.13 -14.86 -1.15
C PRO A 83 3.69 -15.37 -1.15
N ASP A 84 3.03 -15.38 0.01
CA ASP A 84 1.61 -15.71 0.19
C ASP A 84 1.05 -14.95 1.40
N PHE A 85 0.55 -13.74 1.14
CA PHE A 85 0.04 -12.86 2.19
C PHE A 85 -1.11 -13.50 2.97
N ALA A 86 -2.02 -14.18 2.27
CA ALA A 86 -3.19 -14.80 2.89
C ALA A 86 -2.80 -16.00 3.78
N ALA A 87 -1.72 -16.70 3.46
CA ALA A 87 -1.17 -17.78 4.27
C ALA A 87 -0.29 -17.29 5.43
N GLY A 88 -0.06 -15.99 5.56
CA GLY A 88 0.80 -15.41 6.58
C GLY A 88 2.29 -15.43 6.22
N GLU A 89 2.65 -15.75 4.98
CA GLU A 89 4.02 -15.64 4.48
C GLU A 89 4.32 -14.17 4.12
N ILE A 90 4.51 -13.35 5.15
CA ILE A 90 4.65 -11.90 5.03
C ILE A 90 6.09 -11.52 4.66
N ASP A 91 6.23 -10.59 3.73
CA ASP A 91 7.53 -10.03 3.37
C ASP A 91 8.17 -9.34 4.59
N PRO A 92 9.47 -9.57 4.85
CA PRO A 92 10.20 -8.93 5.94
C PRO A 92 10.16 -7.40 5.94
N VAL A 93 9.95 -6.75 4.80
CA VAL A 93 9.85 -5.29 4.71
C VAL A 93 8.41 -4.79 4.66
N SER A 94 7.40 -5.65 4.77
CA SER A 94 6.03 -5.21 4.99
C SER A 94 5.89 -4.57 6.37
N TRP A 95 5.12 -3.49 6.48
CA TRP A 95 4.78 -2.88 7.78
C TRP A 95 4.10 -3.88 8.73
N VAL A 96 3.40 -4.88 8.19
CA VAL A 96 2.77 -5.96 8.98
C VAL A 96 3.79 -6.73 9.81
N THR A 97 4.98 -6.99 9.25
CA THR A 97 6.08 -7.65 9.97
C THR A 97 6.50 -6.85 11.20
N TYR A 98 6.58 -5.53 11.08
CA TYR A 98 6.95 -4.67 12.21
C TYR A 98 5.85 -4.62 13.29
N VAL A 99 4.57 -4.71 12.91
CA VAL A 99 3.48 -4.86 13.88
C VAL A 99 3.62 -6.19 14.64
N CYS A 100 3.99 -7.26 13.97
CA CYS A 100 4.24 -8.56 14.62
C CYS A 100 5.46 -8.52 15.56
N GLU A 101 6.54 -7.83 15.18
CA GLU A 101 7.73 -7.62 16.02
C GLU A 101 7.40 -6.88 17.33
N GLU A 102 6.35 -6.06 17.31
CA GLU A 102 5.80 -5.34 18.45
C GLU A 102 4.85 -6.19 19.33
N GLY A 103 4.70 -7.48 19.02
CA GLY A 103 4.00 -8.46 19.85
C GLY A 103 2.56 -8.72 19.49
N PHE A 104 2.11 -8.32 18.31
CA PHE A 104 0.78 -8.64 17.81
C PHE A 104 0.79 -9.91 16.95
N ALA A 105 -0.35 -10.64 16.92
CA ALA A 105 -0.53 -11.84 16.14
C ALA A 105 -1.27 -11.53 14.82
N PHE A 106 -0.64 -11.75 13.66
CA PHE A 106 -1.32 -11.63 12.38
C PHE A 106 -2.27 -12.81 12.16
N ALA A 107 -3.57 -12.55 12.12
CA ALA A 107 -4.60 -13.57 11.99
C ALA A 107 -5.00 -13.86 10.52
N GLY A 108 -4.47 -13.08 9.58
CA GLY A 108 -4.81 -13.20 8.16
C GLY A 108 -5.40 -11.92 7.58
N GLY A 109 -5.98 -12.06 6.39
CA GLY A 109 -6.56 -10.94 5.66
C GLY A 109 -6.27 -11.03 4.18
N TRP A 110 -6.25 -9.89 3.50
CA TRP A 110 -6.01 -9.85 2.06
C TRP A 110 -5.26 -8.59 1.66
N ALA A 111 -4.22 -8.74 0.85
CA ALA A 111 -3.53 -7.64 0.21
C ALA A 111 -3.01 -8.07 -1.16
N GLU A 112 -3.00 -7.16 -2.13
CA GLU A 112 -2.54 -7.44 -3.50
C GLU A 112 -2.03 -6.16 -4.17
N TRP A 113 -1.05 -6.30 -5.05
CA TRP A 113 -0.47 -5.22 -5.82
C TRP A 113 -1.50 -4.53 -6.71
N GLY A 114 -1.52 -3.18 -6.67
CA GLY A 114 -2.41 -2.37 -7.49
C GLY A 114 -3.90 -2.48 -7.13
N ALA A 115 -4.23 -3.13 -6.01
CA ALA A 115 -5.62 -3.34 -5.63
C ALA A 115 -6.33 -2.02 -5.33
N THR A 116 -7.50 -1.83 -5.93
CA THR A 116 -8.48 -0.83 -5.52
C THR A 116 -9.35 -1.39 -4.40
N THR A 117 -10.07 -0.53 -3.70
CA THR A 117 -11.04 -0.96 -2.68
C THR A 117 -12.14 -1.86 -3.26
N ALA A 118 -12.47 -1.74 -4.55
CA ALA A 118 -13.40 -2.64 -5.23
C ALA A 118 -12.84 -4.07 -5.32
N ALA A 119 -11.58 -4.22 -5.73
CA ALA A 119 -10.90 -5.53 -5.79
C ALA A 119 -10.77 -6.14 -4.40
N MET A 120 -10.43 -5.34 -3.38
CA MET A 120 -10.39 -5.77 -1.99
C MET A 120 -11.75 -6.31 -1.54
N ALA A 121 -12.84 -5.55 -1.77
CA ALA A 121 -14.19 -5.92 -1.37
C ALA A 121 -14.74 -7.18 -2.07
N GLU A 122 -14.19 -7.53 -3.24
CA GLU A 122 -14.53 -8.76 -3.97
C GLU A 122 -13.74 -9.99 -3.47
N SER A 123 -12.58 -9.76 -2.85
CA SER A 123 -11.61 -10.80 -2.52
C SER A 123 -11.56 -11.17 -1.04
N VAL A 124 -11.95 -10.26 -0.14
CA VAL A 124 -11.91 -10.52 1.30
C VAL A 124 -12.89 -11.60 1.74
N THR A 125 -12.49 -12.33 2.78
CA THR A 125 -13.29 -13.35 3.45
C THR A 125 -13.35 -13.07 4.95
N PRO A 126 -14.27 -13.68 5.71
CA PRO A 126 -14.29 -13.55 7.17
C PRO A 126 -12.98 -13.97 7.81
N VAL A 127 -12.51 -13.20 8.79
CA VAL A 127 -11.31 -13.47 9.59
C VAL A 127 -11.69 -13.40 11.07
N ASP A 128 -11.12 -14.28 11.88
CA ASP A 128 -11.29 -14.27 13.34
C ASP A 128 -10.09 -13.52 13.96
N ALA A 129 -10.32 -12.26 14.34
CA ALA A 129 -9.32 -11.41 14.99
C ALA A 129 -10.01 -10.34 15.84
N GLU A 130 -9.24 -9.68 16.71
CA GLU A 130 -9.76 -8.62 17.59
C GLU A 130 -9.95 -7.31 16.83
N THR A 131 -9.01 -6.98 15.94
CA THR A 131 -8.97 -5.71 15.20
C THR A 131 -8.76 -5.93 13.71
N LEU A 132 -9.49 -5.18 12.88
CA LEU A 132 -9.26 -5.06 11.44
C LEU A 132 -8.49 -3.77 11.13
N VAL A 133 -7.35 -3.89 10.49
CA VAL A 133 -6.54 -2.77 10.00
C VAL A 133 -6.76 -2.60 8.50
N LEU A 134 -7.21 -1.40 8.08
CA LEU A 134 -7.43 -1.04 6.69
C LEU A 134 -6.41 0.02 6.25
N LEU A 135 -5.53 -0.32 5.29
CA LEU A 135 -4.68 0.63 4.59
C LEU A 135 -5.02 0.55 3.10
N ALA A 136 -5.90 1.43 2.64
CA ALA A 136 -6.53 1.34 1.33
C ALA A 136 -6.92 2.70 0.77
N GLY A 137 -7.02 2.79 -0.56
CA GLY A 137 -7.48 3.97 -1.27
C GLY A 137 -6.43 4.65 -2.15
N THR A 138 -5.16 4.32 -2.02
CA THR A 138 -4.06 4.85 -2.85
C THR A 138 -4.35 4.65 -4.34
N ASN A 139 -4.72 3.41 -4.73
CA ASN A 139 -5.02 3.09 -6.12
C ASN A 139 -6.35 3.68 -6.59
N ASP A 140 -7.34 3.78 -5.70
CA ASP A 140 -8.61 4.44 -6.00
C ASP A 140 -8.36 5.91 -6.36
N TYR A 141 -7.56 6.63 -5.56
CA TYR A 141 -7.20 8.02 -5.84
C TYR A 141 -6.43 8.15 -7.16
N ALA A 142 -5.42 7.31 -7.39
CA ALA A 142 -4.61 7.33 -8.60
C ALA A 142 -5.43 7.06 -9.88
N LEU A 143 -6.48 6.25 -9.77
CA LEU A 143 -7.41 5.92 -10.86
C LEU A 143 -8.63 6.84 -10.93
N ALA A 144 -8.68 7.89 -10.09
CA ALA A 144 -9.79 8.83 -10.01
C ALA A 144 -11.16 8.15 -9.73
N VAL A 145 -11.15 7.09 -8.92
CA VAL A 145 -12.39 6.47 -8.42
C VAL A 145 -13.08 7.47 -7.48
N PRO A 146 -14.39 7.72 -7.64
CA PRO A 146 -15.11 8.62 -6.75
C PRO A 146 -15.03 8.14 -5.30
N PHE A 147 -14.75 9.02 -4.35
CA PHE A 147 -14.62 8.63 -2.93
C PHE A 147 -15.89 7.97 -2.35
N ALA A 148 -17.06 8.28 -2.90
CA ALA A 148 -18.30 7.60 -2.53
C ALA A 148 -18.29 6.09 -2.87
N GLU A 149 -17.59 5.68 -3.95
CA GLU A 149 -17.41 4.29 -4.32
C GLU A 149 -16.37 3.63 -3.40
N THR A 150 -15.26 4.32 -3.12
CA THR A 150 -14.27 3.89 -2.13
C THR A 150 -14.92 3.64 -0.77
N THR A 151 -15.76 4.58 -0.29
CA THR A 151 -16.54 4.43 0.94
C THR A 151 -17.43 3.19 0.94
N ALA A 152 -18.20 2.98 -0.14
CA ALA A 152 -19.11 1.83 -0.23
C ALA A 152 -18.34 0.50 -0.25
N ASN A 153 -17.15 0.48 -0.84
CA ASN A 153 -16.28 -0.70 -0.84
C ASN A 153 -15.68 -0.97 0.54
N LEU A 154 -15.20 0.06 1.25
CA LEU A 154 -14.70 -0.08 2.63
C LEU A 154 -15.80 -0.58 3.57
N ASP A 155 -17.02 -0.07 3.46
CA ASP A 155 -18.18 -0.58 4.23
C ASP A 155 -18.41 -2.09 3.93
N ARG A 156 -18.31 -2.52 2.67
CA ARG A 156 -18.44 -3.93 2.27
C ARG A 156 -17.31 -4.80 2.82
N ILE A 157 -16.06 -4.29 2.79
CA ILE A 157 -14.91 -4.99 3.36
C ILE A 157 -15.15 -5.27 4.84
N VAL A 158 -15.47 -4.24 5.62
CA VAL A 158 -15.74 -4.38 7.06
C VAL A 158 -16.88 -5.36 7.32
N GLN A 159 -17.98 -5.25 6.57
CA GLN A 159 -19.11 -6.16 6.69
C GLN A 159 -18.73 -7.61 6.38
N THR A 160 -17.90 -7.84 5.36
CA THR A 160 -17.51 -9.20 4.93
C THR A 160 -16.51 -9.83 5.89
N VAL A 161 -15.49 -9.06 6.32
CA VAL A 161 -14.49 -9.54 7.28
C VAL A 161 -15.12 -9.82 8.65
N GLY A 162 -16.08 -9.01 9.09
CA GLY A 162 -16.92 -9.30 10.26
C GLY A 162 -16.32 -8.89 11.60
N ILE A 163 -15.23 -8.11 11.62
CA ILE A 163 -14.57 -7.60 12.83
C ILE A 163 -15.15 -6.22 13.16
N ALA A 164 -15.53 -6.02 14.42
CA ALA A 164 -16.20 -4.79 14.85
C ALA A 164 -15.23 -3.64 15.18
N ASP A 165 -14.04 -3.97 15.70
CA ASP A 165 -12.99 -2.98 15.94
C ASP A 165 -12.21 -2.74 14.66
N VAL A 166 -12.35 -1.55 14.07
CA VAL A 166 -11.77 -1.19 12.78
C VAL A 166 -10.83 -0.01 12.94
N VAL A 167 -9.62 -0.17 12.44
CA VAL A 167 -8.59 0.87 12.34
C VAL A 167 -8.38 1.21 10.87
N VAL A 168 -8.69 2.43 10.48
CA VAL A 168 -8.35 3.00 9.17
C VAL A 168 -7.03 3.72 9.31
N VAL A 169 -6.06 3.32 8.52
CA VAL A 169 -4.71 3.90 8.52
C VAL A 169 -4.57 4.92 7.40
N SER A 170 -3.92 6.04 7.67
CA SER A 170 -3.59 7.02 6.65
C SER A 170 -2.73 6.41 5.54
N VAL A 171 -3.06 6.69 4.29
CA VAL A 171 -2.19 6.30 3.17
C VAL A 171 -0.89 7.10 3.20
N PRO A 172 0.25 6.48 2.87
CA PRO A 172 1.53 7.19 2.74
C PRO A 172 1.51 8.28 1.68
N PRO A 173 2.50 9.19 1.67
CA PRO A 173 2.64 10.19 0.61
C PRO A 173 2.68 9.54 -0.78
N MET A 174 2.15 10.26 -1.75
CA MET A 174 2.23 9.91 -3.17
C MET A 174 3.04 10.98 -3.90
N ALA A 175 4.25 10.67 -4.37
CA ALA A 175 5.14 11.68 -4.98
C ALA A 175 4.52 12.39 -6.18
N ALA A 176 3.68 11.69 -6.95
CA ALA A 176 2.95 12.29 -8.08
C ALA A 176 1.76 13.16 -7.63
N TYR A 177 1.23 12.96 -6.43
CA TYR A 177 0.03 13.62 -5.90
C TYR A 177 0.17 13.92 -4.40
N PRO A 178 1.12 14.74 -3.96
CA PRO A 178 1.40 14.96 -2.53
C PRO A 178 0.20 15.56 -1.79
N GLU A 179 -0.49 16.53 -2.39
CA GLU A 179 -1.72 17.09 -1.84
C GLU A 179 -2.86 16.07 -1.84
N GLY A 180 -2.88 15.17 -2.85
CA GLY A 180 -3.90 14.14 -2.97
C GLY A 180 -3.86 13.09 -1.87
N ALA A 181 -2.68 12.74 -1.36
CA ALA A 181 -2.56 11.86 -0.20
C ALA A 181 -3.16 12.52 1.05
N LEU A 182 -2.92 13.83 1.24
CA LEU A 182 -3.48 14.58 2.37
C LEU A 182 -5.00 14.71 2.27
N GLU A 183 -5.54 15.02 1.07
CA GLU A 183 -6.98 15.10 0.81
C GLU A 183 -7.66 13.75 1.05
N LEU A 184 -7.07 12.66 0.56
CA LEU A 184 -7.61 11.30 0.78
C LEU A 184 -7.61 10.94 2.26
N ASN A 185 -6.54 11.24 2.99
CA ASN A 185 -6.44 10.97 4.41
C ASN A 185 -7.49 11.76 5.22
N GLN A 186 -7.75 13.01 4.86
CA GLN A 186 -8.86 13.76 5.47
C GLN A 186 -10.20 13.08 5.23
N CYS A 187 -10.48 12.63 4.00
CA CYS A 187 -11.72 11.93 3.69
C CYS A 187 -11.83 10.58 4.45
N LEU A 188 -10.72 9.85 4.61
CA LEU A 188 -10.68 8.60 5.38
C LEU A 188 -10.93 8.85 6.89
N GLU A 189 -10.35 9.91 7.45
CA GLU A 189 -10.60 10.32 8.84
C GLU A 189 -12.07 10.67 9.07
N GLU A 190 -12.67 11.48 8.18
CA GLU A 190 -14.08 11.83 8.23
C GLU A 190 -14.98 10.58 8.13
N LEU A 191 -14.64 9.64 7.24
CA LEU A 191 -15.34 8.37 7.11
C LEU A 191 -15.24 7.53 8.38
N ALA A 192 -14.04 7.34 8.92
CA ALA A 192 -13.81 6.58 10.15
C ALA A 192 -14.62 7.17 11.30
N SER A 193 -14.58 8.49 11.50
CA SER A 193 -15.39 9.19 12.48
C SER A 193 -16.89 8.95 12.30
N ALA A 194 -17.41 9.01 11.07
CA ALA A 194 -18.81 8.79 10.77
C ALA A 194 -19.29 7.35 11.01
N ARG A 195 -18.36 6.35 10.98
CA ARG A 195 -18.63 4.93 11.20
C ARG A 195 -18.37 4.47 12.64
N GLY A 196 -17.77 5.33 13.48
CA GLY A 196 -17.28 4.95 14.79
C GLY A 196 -16.04 4.05 14.73
N TRP A 197 -15.30 4.10 13.63
CA TRP A 197 -14.00 3.45 13.46
C TRP A 197 -12.90 4.35 13.99
N ARG A 198 -11.76 3.78 14.29
CA ARG A 198 -10.56 4.54 14.64
C ARG A 198 -9.83 4.98 13.36
N PHE A 199 -9.32 6.21 13.36
CA PHE A 199 -8.39 6.67 12.33
C PHE A 199 -7.01 6.86 12.94
N VAL A 200 -5.98 6.38 12.26
CA VAL A 200 -4.59 6.49 12.70
C VAL A 200 -3.75 7.11 11.61
N ASP A 201 -3.17 8.26 11.90
CA ASP A 201 -2.23 8.93 10.99
C ASP A 201 -0.83 8.33 11.11
N ALA A 202 -0.70 7.02 10.85
CA ALA A 202 0.55 6.30 10.95
C ALA A 202 1.59 6.75 9.91
N SER A 203 1.15 7.38 8.80
CA SER A 203 2.05 7.92 7.79
C SER A 203 2.65 9.29 8.15
N ALA A 204 2.31 9.85 9.33
CA ALA A 204 2.86 11.14 9.79
C ALA A 204 4.40 11.15 9.83
N GLY A 205 5.00 10.04 10.29
CA GLY A 205 6.45 9.89 10.35
C GLY A 205 7.15 9.75 9.00
N LEU A 206 6.39 9.49 7.93
CA LEU A 206 6.93 9.32 6.57
C LEU A 206 6.98 10.63 5.78
N ARG A 207 6.25 11.68 6.21
CA ARG A 207 6.08 12.89 5.42
C ARG A 207 6.71 14.11 6.08
N ASP A 208 7.13 15.04 5.22
CA ASP A 208 7.53 16.39 5.60
C ASP A 208 6.32 17.33 5.74
N ALA A 209 6.60 18.61 6.01
CA ALA A 209 5.57 19.64 6.18
C ALA A 209 4.75 19.91 4.89
N ASP A 210 5.28 19.56 3.72
CA ASP A 210 4.62 19.71 2.42
C ASP A 210 3.87 18.45 1.98
N GLY A 211 3.77 17.44 2.85
CA GLY A 211 3.09 16.17 2.58
C GLY A 211 3.85 15.22 1.66
N ARG A 212 5.14 15.47 1.43
CA ARG A 212 6.02 14.63 0.62
C ARG A 212 6.75 13.63 1.49
N TYR A 213 7.20 12.53 0.90
CA TYR A 213 8.08 11.63 1.62
C TYR A 213 9.34 12.36 2.11
N GLN A 214 9.71 12.10 3.36
CA GLN A 214 11.02 12.48 3.88
C GLN A 214 12.11 11.63 3.20
N ASP A 215 13.35 12.15 3.21
CA ASP A 215 14.50 11.46 2.65
C ASP A 215 14.66 10.05 3.25
N GLY A 216 14.77 9.05 2.40
CA GLY A 216 14.97 7.66 2.79
C GLY A 216 13.69 6.89 3.13
N MET A 217 12.52 7.52 3.21
CA MET A 217 11.26 6.87 3.59
C MET A 217 10.54 6.15 2.44
N THR A 218 11.02 6.31 1.21
CA THR A 218 10.47 5.64 0.02
C THR A 218 11.57 5.23 -0.93
N SER A 219 11.32 4.19 -1.75
CA SER A 219 12.21 3.75 -2.83
C SER A 219 11.81 4.29 -4.20
N ASP A 220 10.53 4.58 -4.43
CA ASP A 220 9.97 4.93 -5.75
C ASP A 220 8.96 6.10 -5.71
N GLY A 221 8.71 6.66 -4.53
CA GLY A 221 7.77 7.76 -4.33
C GLY A 221 6.31 7.34 -4.09
N ILE A 222 6.04 6.03 -3.98
CA ILE A 222 4.73 5.46 -3.67
C ILE A 222 4.86 4.47 -2.51
N HIS A 223 5.78 3.51 -2.64
CA HIS A 223 5.96 2.46 -1.66
C HIS A 223 6.98 2.91 -0.59
N PRO A 224 6.68 2.72 0.68
CA PRO A 224 7.65 2.93 1.75
C PRO A 224 8.91 2.09 1.52
N SER A 225 10.06 2.64 1.86
CA SER A 225 11.29 1.86 1.99
C SER A 225 11.20 0.91 3.19
N GLU A 226 12.21 0.08 3.42
CA GLU A 226 12.29 -0.74 4.64
C GLU A 226 12.17 0.13 5.91
N GLU A 227 12.86 1.27 5.95
CA GLU A 227 12.76 2.23 7.06
C GLU A 227 11.36 2.86 7.15
N GLY A 228 10.77 3.24 6.00
CA GLY A 228 9.41 3.78 5.96
C GLY A 228 8.38 2.76 6.44
N SER A 229 8.50 1.50 6.04
CA SER A 229 7.61 0.42 6.50
C SER A 229 7.75 0.16 8.00
N ARG A 230 8.98 0.25 8.54
CA ARG A 230 9.22 0.14 9.97
C ARG A 230 8.52 1.25 10.74
N VAL A 231 8.71 2.51 10.33
CA VAL A 231 8.04 3.68 10.95
C VAL A 231 6.52 3.53 10.91
N LEU A 232 5.97 3.08 9.76
CA LEU A 232 4.54 2.85 9.58
C LEU A 232 4.03 1.75 10.51
N GLY A 233 4.71 0.61 10.57
CA GLY A 233 4.33 -0.53 11.39
C GLY A 233 4.40 -0.24 12.89
N GLU A 234 5.46 0.44 13.37
CA GLU A 234 5.59 0.86 14.77
C GLU A 234 4.44 1.80 15.18
N ALA A 235 4.07 2.77 14.32
CA ALA A 235 2.96 3.68 14.60
C ALA A 235 1.60 2.97 14.62
N ILE A 236 1.39 1.97 13.74
CA ILE A 236 0.18 1.14 13.77
C ILE A 236 0.14 0.30 15.04
N ALA A 237 1.26 -0.33 15.43
CA ALA A 237 1.33 -1.12 16.64
C ALA A 237 1.07 -0.30 17.91
N GLU A 238 1.56 0.95 17.98
CA GLU A 238 1.23 1.88 19.05
C GLU A 238 -0.27 2.12 19.15
N ALA A 239 -0.90 2.41 18.01
CA ALA A 239 -2.35 2.65 17.96
C ALA A 239 -3.19 1.40 18.30
N LEU A 240 -2.71 0.20 18.00
CA LEU A 240 -3.37 -1.04 18.39
C LEU A 240 -3.31 -1.30 19.91
N ARG A 241 -2.28 -0.80 20.61
CA ARG A 241 -2.17 -0.91 22.09
C ARG A 241 -3.12 0.01 22.83
N ASP A 242 -3.47 1.15 22.21
CA ASP A 242 -4.28 2.20 22.83
C ASP A 242 -5.80 1.96 22.70
N GLY A 243 -6.21 0.94 22.02
CA GLY A 243 -7.61 0.55 21.80
C GLY A 243 -8.00 -0.67 22.54
#